data_cfdca5c0a583d037c52a93097a2f10dc
#
_entry.id   cfdca5c0a583d037c52a93097a2f10dc
#
_cell.length_a   1.000
_cell.length_b   1.000
_cell.length_c   1.000
_cell.angle_alpha   90.00
_cell.angle_beta   90.00
_cell.angle_gamma   90.00
#
_symmetry.space_group_name_H-M   'P 1'
#
loop_
_entity.id
_entity.type
_entity.pdbx_description
1 polymer ?
#
loop_
_entity_poly.entity_id
_entity_poly.type
_entity_poly.pdbx_seq_one_letter_code
_entity_poly.pdbx_strand_id
1 'polypeptide(L)'
;MEKNIPINKGNYEMDTEERSRLFEANRAYGWEKEYKEYRRHWVEYPKSQYVSEYPLLVDIELSALCNLKCPMCYTITEEFKSKVSRKFMEWDLFQKIVDEIAGKVPAVRLSLRGEATLHPDFVKCICYCKKKGIGEVSFLTNGSKLEPDFFIQIAEAGADWITVSIDGLNEQYEQIRSPLKFKDT
;
A
#
# COMPACT_ATOMS: atom_id res chain seq x y z
N MET A 1 12.71 -25.62 22.31
CA MET A 1 13.06 -24.34 21.63
C MET A 1 11.92 -24.00 20.70
N GLU A 2 11.03 -23.12 21.10
CA GLU A 2 10.05 -22.55 20.17
C GLU A 2 10.83 -21.75 19.13
N LYS A 3 10.78 -22.21 17.89
CA LYS A 3 11.27 -21.40 16.76
C LYS A 3 10.32 -20.22 16.63
N ASN A 4 10.75 -19.09 17.14
CA ASN A 4 10.08 -17.83 16.90
C ASN A 4 10.20 -17.54 15.39
N ILE A 5 9.17 -17.90 14.62
CA ILE A 5 9.10 -17.54 13.21
C ILE A 5 8.83 -16.03 13.20
N PRO A 6 9.75 -15.19 12.71
CA PRO A 6 9.49 -13.78 12.64
C PRO A 6 8.29 -13.55 11.71
N ILE A 7 7.20 -13.06 12.30
CA ILE A 7 6.04 -12.66 11.52
C ILE A 7 6.48 -11.46 10.68
N ASN A 8 6.48 -11.62 9.36
CA ASN A 8 6.68 -10.49 8.46
C ASN A 8 5.53 -9.50 8.68
N LYS A 9 5.83 -8.43 9.39
CA LYS A 9 4.84 -7.41 9.76
C LYS A 9 4.56 -6.43 8.60
N GLY A 10 5.04 -6.74 7.40
CA GLY A 10 5.06 -5.77 6.30
C GLY A 10 5.97 -4.58 6.60
N ASN A 11 6.82 -4.70 7.62
CA ASN A 11 7.80 -3.71 7.95
C ASN A 11 9.13 -4.14 7.32
N TYR A 12 9.78 -3.20 6.72
CA TYR A 12 11.16 -3.38 6.27
C TYR A 12 12.07 -3.40 7.49
N GLU A 13 13.09 -4.24 7.45
CA GLU A 13 14.19 -4.12 8.39
C GLU A 13 14.85 -2.77 8.14
N MET A 14 14.78 -1.89 9.11
CA MET A 14 15.51 -0.63 9.08
C MET A 14 16.92 -0.91 9.58
N ASP A 15 17.92 -0.32 8.92
CA ASP A 15 19.35 -0.55 9.23
C ASP A 15 19.70 -0.15 10.68
N THR A 16 18.90 0.74 11.29
CA THR A 16 19.14 1.23 12.65
C THR A 16 17.83 1.38 13.41
N GLU A 17 17.91 1.26 14.75
CA GLU A 17 16.77 1.52 15.64
C GLU A 17 16.23 2.95 15.50
N GLU A 18 17.12 3.91 15.24
CA GLU A 18 16.73 5.31 15.04
C GLU A 18 15.85 5.48 13.80
N ARG A 19 16.24 4.87 12.67
CA ARG A 19 15.43 4.89 11.43
C ARG A 19 14.07 4.21 11.65
N SER A 20 14.06 3.08 12.34
CA SER A 20 12.82 2.38 12.68
C SER A 20 11.90 3.25 13.53
N ARG A 21 12.46 3.87 14.57
CA ARG A 21 11.70 4.79 15.44
C ARG A 21 11.15 5.99 14.69
N LEU A 22 11.95 6.58 13.82
CA LEU A 22 11.55 7.74 13.02
C LEU A 22 10.43 7.37 12.03
N PHE A 23 10.56 6.22 11.38
CA PHE A 23 9.54 5.68 10.47
C PHE A 23 8.20 5.43 11.20
N GLU A 24 8.24 4.79 12.36
CA GLU A 24 7.04 4.53 13.17
C GLU A 24 6.42 5.85 13.69
N ALA A 25 7.26 6.82 14.09
CA ALA A 25 6.77 8.13 14.54
C ALA A 25 6.07 8.91 13.42
N ASN A 26 6.61 8.87 12.20
CA ASN A 26 6.00 9.52 11.05
C ASN A 26 4.66 8.86 10.67
N ARG A 27 4.57 7.54 10.70
CA ARG A 27 3.32 6.80 10.45
C ARG A 27 2.25 7.09 11.51
N ALA A 28 2.68 7.32 12.75
CA ALA A 28 1.80 7.59 13.88
C ALA A 28 1.32 9.04 13.93
N TYR A 29 1.92 9.95 13.16
CA TYR A 29 1.69 11.38 13.28
C TYR A 29 0.21 11.76 13.17
N GLY A 30 -0.28 12.43 14.25
CA GLY A 30 -1.66 12.90 14.33
C GLY A 30 -2.69 11.86 14.79
N TRP A 31 -2.27 10.61 15.08
CA TRP A 31 -3.13 9.54 15.61
C TRP A 31 -2.35 8.53 16.50
N GLU A 32 -1.38 9.03 17.23
CA GLU A 32 -0.36 8.25 17.98
C GLU A 32 -0.98 7.23 18.96
N LYS A 33 -2.11 7.57 19.57
CA LYS A 33 -2.78 6.69 20.53
C LYS A 33 -3.41 5.49 19.83
N GLU A 34 -4.18 5.75 18.80
CA GLU A 34 -4.85 4.75 17.98
C GLU A 34 -3.82 3.91 17.21
N TYR A 35 -2.72 4.53 16.77
CA TYR A 35 -1.60 3.84 16.12
C TYR A 35 -0.95 2.81 17.04
N LYS A 36 -0.69 3.13 18.32
CA LYS A 36 -0.15 2.18 19.29
C LYS A 36 -1.07 0.97 19.47
N GLU A 37 -2.38 1.20 19.55
CA GLU A 37 -3.38 0.15 19.66
C GLU A 37 -3.42 -0.72 18.40
N TYR A 38 -3.46 -0.10 17.24
CA TYR A 38 -3.37 -0.78 15.95
C TYR A 38 -2.14 -1.69 15.86
N ARG A 39 -0.94 -1.17 16.21
CA ARG A 39 0.30 -1.94 16.16
C ARG A 39 0.36 -3.04 17.22
N ARG A 40 -0.20 -2.82 18.40
CA ARG A 40 -0.35 -3.82 19.43
C ARG A 40 -1.23 -4.98 18.94
N HIS A 41 -2.39 -4.69 18.41
CA HIS A 41 -3.32 -5.71 17.86
C HIS A 41 -2.71 -6.47 16.70
N TRP A 42 -1.91 -5.82 15.85
CA TRP A 42 -1.19 -6.47 14.74
C TRP A 42 -0.27 -7.60 15.22
N VAL A 43 0.25 -7.50 16.44
CA VAL A 43 1.11 -8.51 17.05
C VAL A 43 0.30 -9.54 17.87
N GLU A 44 -0.67 -9.06 18.62
CA GLU A 44 -1.39 -9.90 19.60
C GLU A 44 -2.46 -10.78 18.95
N TYR A 45 -3.22 -10.29 17.99
CA TYR A 45 -4.30 -11.05 17.37
C TYR A 45 -3.82 -12.35 16.70
N PRO A 46 -2.75 -12.34 15.89
CA PRO A 46 -2.22 -13.60 15.35
C PRO A 46 -1.69 -14.57 16.41
N LYS A 47 -1.07 -14.04 17.48
CA LYS A 47 -0.54 -14.87 18.56
C LYS A 47 -1.64 -15.57 19.36
N SER A 48 -2.73 -14.87 19.62
CA SER A 48 -3.89 -15.37 20.34
C SER A 48 -4.95 -16.05 19.46
N GLN A 49 -4.73 -16.07 18.14
CA GLN A 49 -5.72 -16.53 17.14
C GLN A 49 -7.06 -15.81 17.28
N TYR A 50 -7.03 -14.56 17.72
CA TYR A 50 -8.21 -13.73 17.86
C TYR A 50 -8.64 -13.16 16.50
N VAL A 51 -9.91 -13.28 16.17
CA VAL A 51 -10.53 -12.71 14.98
C VAL A 51 -11.42 -11.55 15.41
N SER A 52 -11.03 -10.34 15.04
CA SER A 52 -11.83 -9.13 15.30
C SER A 52 -13.01 -9.02 14.34
N GLU A 53 -14.03 -8.26 14.71
CA GLU A 53 -15.20 -7.97 13.86
C GLU A 53 -14.79 -7.28 12.53
N TYR A 54 -13.83 -6.38 12.60
CA TYR A 54 -13.24 -5.69 11.45
C TYR A 54 -11.74 -5.97 11.34
N PRO A 55 -11.20 -6.05 10.12
CA PRO A 55 -9.76 -6.24 9.93
C PRO A 55 -8.99 -5.00 10.38
N LEU A 56 -7.71 -5.21 10.72
CA LEU A 56 -6.79 -4.13 11.07
C LEU A 56 -6.30 -3.33 9.85
N LEU A 57 -6.35 -3.93 8.67
CA LEU A 57 -5.97 -3.34 7.41
C LEU A 57 -6.89 -3.85 6.30
N VAL A 58 -7.33 -2.97 5.44
CA VAL A 58 -8.07 -3.30 4.21
C VAL A 58 -7.25 -2.94 2.99
N ASP A 59 -7.03 -3.90 2.10
CA ASP A 59 -6.48 -3.64 0.77
C ASP A 59 -7.61 -3.29 -0.20
N ILE A 60 -7.54 -2.11 -0.79
CA ILE A 60 -8.49 -1.66 -1.81
C ILE A 60 -7.77 -1.61 -3.15
N GLU A 61 -8.12 -2.54 -4.03
CA GLU A 61 -7.58 -2.59 -5.38
C GLU A 61 -8.25 -1.55 -6.28
N LEU A 62 -7.60 -0.41 -6.46
CA LEU A 62 -8.11 0.66 -7.34
C LEU A 62 -8.07 0.28 -8.82
N SER A 63 -7.14 -0.60 -9.19
CA SER A 63 -7.00 -1.09 -10.56
C SER A 63 -6.16 -2.36 -10.63
N ALA A 64 -6.59 -3.32 -11.45
CA ALA A 64 -5.77 -4.46 -11.85
C ALA A 64 -4.90 -4.16 -13.11
N LEU A 65 -4.97 -2.94 -13.65
CA LEU A 65 -4.12 -2.49 -14.75
C LEU A 65 -2.72 -2.18 -14.25
N CYS A 66 -1.71 -2.53 -15.06
CA CYS A 66 -0.33 -2.14 -14.82
C CYS A 66 0.32 -1.74 -16.14
N ASN A 67 1.16 -0.74 -16.12
CA ASN A 67 1.95 -0.29 -17.26
C ASN A 67 3.27 -1.07 -17.42
N LEU A 68 3.57 -2.01 -16.51
CA LEU A 68 4.74 -2.88 -16.60
C LEU A 68 4.39 -4.32 -17.01
N LYS A 69 5.43 -5.05 -17.44
CA LYS A 69 5.36 -6.46 -17.83
C LYS A 69 6.46 -7.25 -17.11
N CYS A 70 6.53 -7.10 -15.79
CA CYS A 70 7.52 -7.80 -14.97
C CYS A 70 7.39 -9.31 -15.14
N PRO A 71 8.45 -10.06 -15.53
CA PRO A 71 8.36 -11.46 -15.90
C PRO A 71 7.92 -12.38 -14.76
N MET A 72 8.16 -12.00 -13.51
CA MET A 72 7.72 -12.74 -12.32
C MET A 72 6.27 -12.44 -11.92
N CYS A 73 5.61 -11.46 -12.55
CA CYS A 73 4.28 -11.03 -12.13
C CYS A 73 3.19 -11.85 -12.82
N TYR A 74 2.35 -12.52 -12.04
CA TYR A 74 1.25 -13.33 -12.59
C TYR A 74 0.19 -12.50 -13.35
N THR A 75 0.14 -11.19 -13.14
CA THR A 75 -0.84 -10.30 -13.81
C THR A 75 -0.60 -10.17 -15.32
N ILE A 76 0.59 -10.57 -15.81
CA ILE A 76 0.89 -10.59 -17.25
C ILE A 76 0.37 -11.84 -17.96
N THR A 77 -0.05 -12.88 -17.23
CA THR A 77 -0.50 -14.14 -17.80
C THR A 77 -1.85 -14.00 -18.50
N GLU A 78 -2.07 -14.78 -19.55
CA GLU A 78 -3.35 -14.80 -20.25
C GLU A 78 -4.48 -15.33 -19.33
N GLU A 79 -4.16 -16.25 -18.45
CA GLU A 79 -5.11 -16.76 -17.48
C GLU A 79 -5.64 -15.62 -16.58
N PHE A 80 -4.75 -14.81 -16.02
CA PHE A 80 -5.17 -13.65 -15.21
C PHE A 80 -6.00 -12.66 -16.03
N LYS A 81 -5.54 -12.30 -17.23
CA LYS A 81 -6.22 -11.34 -18.09
C LYS A 81 -7.61 -11.79 -18.52
N SER A 82 -7.84 -13.10 -18.64
CA SER A 82 -9.15 -13.66 -19.01
C SER A 82 -10.14 -13.71 -17.84
N LYS A 83 -9.65 -13.78 -16.60
CA LYS A 83 -10.49 -13.95 -15.38
C LYS A 83 -10.73 -12.69 -14.61
N VAL A 84 -9.90 -11.66 -14.78
CA VAL A 84 -9.95 -10.44 -13.97
C VAL A 84 -10.34 -9.23 -14.82
N SER A 85 -11.32 -8.47 -14.32
CA SER A 85 -11.69 -7.20 -14.93
C SER A 85 -10.52 -6.22 -14.85
N ARG A 86 -10.03 -5.76 -16.01
CA ARG A 86 -8.94 -4.80 -16.13
C ARG A 86 -9.50 -3.40 -16.28
N LYS A 87 -10.20 -2.94 -15.24
CA LYS A 87 -10.80 -1.60 -15.17
C LYS A 87 -10.31 -0.87 -13.93
N PHE A 88 -10.49 0.43 -13.94
CA PHE A 88 -10.40 1.23 -12.72
C PHE A 88 -11.66 1.01 -11.88
N MET A 89 -11.51 1.11 -10.57
CA MET A 89 -12.63 1.11 -9.63
C MET A 89 -13.46 2.38 -9.84
N GLU A 90 -14.77 2.22 -9.94
CA GLU A 90 -15.64 3.37 -10.03
C GLU A 90 -15.65 4.17 -8.71
N TRP A 91 -15.71 5.49 -8.82
CA TRP A 91 -15.68 6.38 -7.67
C TRP A 91 -16.76 6.08 -6.63
N ASP A 92 -18.01 5.82 -7.06
CA ASP A 92 -19.13 5.54 -6.15
C ASP A 92 -18.90 4.24 -5.36
N LEU A 93 -18.31 3.22 -5.99
CA LEU A 93 -17.94 1.98 -5.31
C LEU A 93 -16.84 2.24 -4.27
N PHE A 94 -15.82 3.01 -4.64
CA PHE A 94 -14.76 3.40 -3.71
C PHE A 94 -15.31 4.13 -2.48
N GLN A 95 -16.17 5.14 -2.70
CA GLN A 95 -16.81 5.87 -1.61
C GLN A 95 -17.60 4.94 -0.69
N LYS A 96 -18.41 4.06 -1.26
CA LYS A 96 -19.20 3.09 -0.49
C LYS A 96 -18.32 2.22 0.42
N ILE A 97 -17.21 1.70 -0.12
CA ILE A 97 -16.26 0.87 0.63
C ILE A 97 -15.67 1.68 1.79
N VAL A 98 -15.17 2.88 1.52
CA VAL A 98 -14.53 3.72 2.55
C VAL A 98 -15.53 4.16 3.61
N ASP A 99 -16.76 4.48 3.24
CA ASP A 99 -17.84 4.86 4.18
C ASP A 99 -18.21 3.70 5.10
N GLU A 100 -18.20 2.47 4.59
CA GLU A 100 -18.52 1.27 5.38
C GLU A 100 -17.44 0.97 6.43
N ILE A 101 -16.17 1.20 6.12
CA ILE A 101 -15.03 0.89 7.01
C ILE A 101 -14.61 2.07 7.89
N ALA A 102 -15.08 3.28 7.63
CA ALA A 102 -14.75 4.48 8.38
C ALA A 102 -15.09 4.32 9.88
N GLY A 103 -14.13 4.69 10.75
CA GLY A 103 -14.26 4.53 12.20
C GLY A 103 -14.16 3.10 12.74
N LYS A 104 -13.98 2.09 11.86
CA LYS A 104 -13.91 0.67 12.21
C LYS A 104 -12.56 0.05 11.87
N VAL A 105 -11.96 0.49 10.76
CA VAL A 105 -10.68 -0.01 10.25
C VAL A 105 -9.62 1.09 10.37
N PRO A 106 -8.52 0.85 11.09
CA PRO A 106 -7.51 1.87 11.32
C PRO A 106 -6.64 2.20 10.09
N ALA A 107 -6.49 1.25 9.17
CA ALA A 107 -5.55 1.38 8.05
C ALA A 107 -6.14 0.89 6.73
N VAL A 108 -5.81 1.57 5.63
CA VAL A 108 -6.06 1.09 4.27
C VAL A 108 -4.80 1.12 3.43
N ARG A 109 -4.72 0.17 2.50
CA ARG A 109 -3.70 0.17 1.46
C ARG A 109 -4.39 0.22 0.10
N LEU A 110 -4.14 1.30 -0.64
CA LEU A 110 -4.79 1.57 -1.93
C LEU A 110 -4.10 0.85 -3.10
N SER A 111 -3.64 -0.36 -2.86
CA SER A 111 -2.99 -1.20 -3.87
C SER A 111 -3.10 -2.67 -3.48
N LEU A 112 -3.23 -3.53 -4.48
CA LEU A 112 -3.12 -4.98 -4.31
C LEU A 112 -2.42 -5.58 -5.54
N ARG A 113 -3.08 -5.56 -6.69
CA ARG A 113 -2.55 -5.95 -8.00
C ARG A 113 -2.46 -4.72 -8.89
N GLY A 114 -1.79 -4.84 -10.04
CA GLY A 114 -1.66 -3.73 -10.97
C GLY A 114 -0.81 -2.57 -10.43
N GLU A 115 -1.08 -1.38 -10.93
CA GLU A 115 -0.42 -0.14 -10.52
C GLU A 115 -1.47 0.90 -10.12
N ALA A 116 -1.57 1.16 -8.82
CA ALA A 116 -2.62 2.02 -8.26
C ALA A 116 -2.54 3.47 -8.74
N THR A 117 -1.32 3.98 -8.97
CA THR A 117 -1.10 5.37 -9.41
C THR A 117 -1.58 5.66 -10.83
N LEU A 118 -1.97 4.62 -11.59
CA LEU A 118 -2.62 4.79 -12.89
C LEU A 118 -4.10 5.20 -12.76
N HIS A 119 -4.69 5.05 -11.57
CA HIS A 119 -6.09 5.42 -11.36
C HIS A 119 -6.24 6.95 -11.49
N PRO A 120 -7.17 7.45 -12.32
CA PRO A 120 -7.32 8.88 -12.57
C PRO A 120 -7.65 9.69 -11.30
N ASP A 121 -8.41 9.10 -10.38
CA ASP A 121 -8.78 9.73 -9.11
C ASP A 121 -7.87 9.32 -7.92
N PHE A 122 -6.64 8.86 -8.17
CA PHE A 122 -5.78 8.29 -7.13
C PHE A 122 -5.57 9.22 -5.92
N VAL A 123 -5.18 10.47 -6.19
CA VAL A 123 -4.99 11.50 -5.14
C VAL A 123 -6.30 11.78 -4.40
N LYS A 124 -7.40 11.86 -5.13
CA LYS A 124 -8.75 12.04 -4.56
C LYS A 124 -9.15 10.87 -3.64
N CYS A 125 -8.75 9.64 -3.97
CA CYS A 125 -8.96 8.47 -3.12
C CYS A 125 -8.23 8.62 -1.77
N ILE A 126 -6.97 9.07 -1.78
CA ILE A 126 -6.20 9.33 -0.55
C ILE A 126 -6.91 10.39 0.29
N CYS A 127 -7.21 11.57 -0.30
CA CYS A 127 -7.93 12.65 0.37
C CYS A 127 -9.24 12.17 1.02
N TYR A 128 -9.99 11.32 0.30
CA TYR A 128 -11.27 10.82 0.81
C TYR A 128 -11.10 9.91 2.03
N CYS A 129 -10.13 8.99 2.00
CA CYS A 129 -9.80 8.15 3.15
C CYS A 129 -9.43 8.99 4.38
N LYS A 130 -8.56 9.98 4.21
CA LYS A 130 -8.14 10.88 5.31
C LYS A 130 -9.33 11.71 5.83
N LYS A 131 -10.16 12.24 4.94
CA LYS A 131 -11.39 12.97 5.31
C LYS A 131 -12.36 12.11 6.13
N LYS A 132 -12.40 10.79 5.88
CA LYS A 132 -13.24 9.83 6.61
C LYS A 132 -12.61 9.32 7.91
N GLY A 133 -11.44 9.85 8.28
CA GLY A 133 -10.76 9.54 9.54
C GLY A 133 -10.01 8.20 9.53
N ILE A 134 -9.66 7.67 8.36
CA ILE A 134 -8.74 6.53 8.28
C ILE A 134 -7.35 6.99 8.74
N GLY A 135 -6.83 6.36 9.78
CA GLY A 135 -5.56 6.74 10.41
C GLY A 135 -4.37 6.57 9.47
N GLU A 136 -4.24 5.41 8.83
CA GLU A 136 -3.16 5.11 7.90
C GLU A 136 -3.69 4.89 6.48
N VAL A 137 -3.15 5.64 5.53
CA VAL A 137 -3.38 5.45 4.09
C VAL A 137 -2.04 5.20 3.41
N SER A 138 -1.87 4.03 2.86
CA SER A 138 -0.61 3.60 2.22
C SER A 138 -0.84 3.00 0.85
N PHE A 139 0.24 2.80 0.09
CA PHE A 139 0.20 2.07 -1.17
C PHE A 139 1.57 1.56 -1.61
N LEU A 140 1.54 0.57 -2.51
CA LEU A 140 2.70 0.09 -3.24
C LEU A 140 2.63 0.62 -4.67
N THR A 141 3.77 0.95 -5.25
CA THR A 141 3.87 1.45 -6.62
C THR A 141 5.14 0.94 -7.30
N ASN A 142 5.11 0.87 -8.60
CA ASN A 142 6.30 0.64 -9.41
C ASN A 142 7.15 1.91 -9.62
N GLY A 143 6.72 3.06 -9.12
CA GLY A 143 7.43 4.33 -9.19
C GLY A 143 7.25 5.12 -10.49
N SER A 144 6.73 4.50 -11.56
CA SER A 144 6.70 5.10 -12.90
C SER A 144 5.91 6.42 -13.05
N LYS A 145 5.13 6.76 -12.04
CA LYS A 145 4.32 8.00 -12.01
C LYS A 145 4.75 8.97 -10.91
N LEU A 146 5.78 8.63 -10.13
CA LEU A 146 6.22 9.46 -9.00
C LEU A 146 7.09 10.66 -9.44
N GLU A 147 6.61 11.39 -10.45
CA GLU A 147 7.17 12.71 -10.77
C GLU A 147 7.01 13.68 -9.57
N PRO A 148 7.92 14.65 -9.38
CA PRO A 148 7.94 15.52 -8.21
C PRO A 148 6.59 16.15 -7.87
N ASP A 149 5.90 16.71 -8.86
CA ASP A 149 4.61 17.36 -8.64
C ASP A 149 3.52 16.37 -8.22
N PHE A 150 3.51 15.16 -8.78
CA PHE A 150 2.55 14.13 -8.40
C PHE A 150 2.85 13.56 -7.00
N PHE A 151 4.13 13.41 -6.67
CA PHE A 151 4.56 13.02 -5.33
C PHE A 151 4.11 14.04 -4.27
N ILE A 152 4.28 15.35 -4.55
CA ILE A 152 3.80 16.42 -3.67
C ILE A 152 2.29 16.33 -3.46
N GLN A 153 1.50 16.15 -4.53
CA GLN A 153 0.06 16.00 -4.43
C GLN A 153 -0.34 14.79 -3.56
N ILE A 154 0.36 13.67 -3.68
CA ILE A 154 0.15 12.48 -2.86
C ILE A 154 0.45 12.75 -1.39
N ALA A 155 1.56 13.43 -1.10
CA ALA A 155 1.94 13.80 0.26
C ALA A 155 0.94 14.79 0.89
N GLU A 156 0.54 15.83 0.15
CA GLU A 156 -0.47 16.81 0.59
C GLU A 156 -1.85 16.17 0.78
N ALA A 157 -2.19 15.15 0.02
CA ALA A 157 -3.41 14.37 0.18
C ALA A 157 -3.42 13.54 1.48
N GLY A 158 -2.25 13.37 2.12
CA GLY A 158 -2.10 12.70 3.40
C GLY A 158 -1.74 11.21 3.31
N ALA A 159 -1.04 10.77 2.27
CA ALA A 159 -0.46 9.42 2.26
C ALA A 159 0.57 9.29 3.39
N ASP A 160 0.42 8.27 4.23
CA ASP A 160 1.26 8.11 5.42
C ASP A 160 2.57 7.37 5.09
N TRP A 161 2.54 6.45 4.12
CA TRP A 161 3.76 5.81 3.63
C TRP A 161 3.57 5.17 2.24
N ILE A 162 4.68 5.07 1.52
CA ILE A 162 4.75 4.58 0.15
C ILE A 162 5.82 3.50 0.08
N THR A 163 5.50 2.39 -0.58
CA THR A 163 6.49 1.37 -0.95
C THR A 163 6.75 1.44 -2.44
N VAL A 164 7.98 1.73 -2.82
CA VAL A 164 8.43 1.64 -4.22
C VAL A 164 9.07 0.28 -4.47
N SER A 165 8.56 -0.42 -5.49
CA SER A 165 9.05 -1.74 -5.86
C SER A 165 10.30 -1.65 -6.71
N ILE A 166 11.46 -1.94 -6.11
CA ILE A 166 12.78 -1.96 -6.77
C ILE A 166 13.40 -3.34 -6.59
N ASP A 167 13.60 -4.08 -7.69
CA ASP A 167 14.08 -5.47 -7.66
C ASP A 167 15.46 -5.62 -8.31
N GLY A 168 16.32 -4.66 -8.14
CA GLY A 168 17.67 -4.64 -8.69
C GLY A 168 18.13 -3.25 -9.04
N LEU A 169 19.31 -3.14 -9.60
CA LEU A 169 19.95 -1.89 -10.04
C LEU A 169 20.31 -1.97 -11.52
N ASN A 170 20.32 -0.85 -12.21
CA ASN A 170 20.77 -0.73 -13.60
C ASN A 170 20.07 -1.76 -14.53
N GLU A 171 20.83 -2.52 -15.30
CA GLU A 171 20.32 -3.50 -16.26
C GLU A 171 19.45 -4.59 -15.61
N GLN A 172 19.76 -5.01 -14.40
CA GLN A 172 18.97 -6.00 -13.68
C GLN A 172 17.57 -5.46 -13.38
N TYR A 173 17.46 -4.20 -12.94
CA TYR A 173 16.17 -3.53 -12.77
C TYR A 173 15.38 -3.50 -14.08
N GLU A 174 16.02 -3.10 -15.18
CA GLU A 174 15.37 -2.98 -16.49
C GLU A 174 14.86 -4.32 -17.04
N GLN A 175 15.58 -5.42 -16.75
CA GLN A 175 15.12 -6.78 -17.11
C GLN A 175 13.89 -7.20 -16.31
N ILE A 176 13.84 -6.84 -15.01
CA ILE A 176 12.76 -7.25 -14.10
C ILE A 176 11.56 -6.30 -14.19
N ARG A 177 11.80 -4.99 -14.26
CA ARG A 177 10.75 -3.97 -14.24
C ARG A 177 10.42 -3.39 -15.63
N SER A 178 10.55 -4.22 -16.66
CA SER A 178 10.30 -3.82 -18.05
C SER A 178 8.89 -3.21 -18.24
N PRO A 179 8.79 -2.10 -19.00
CA PRO A 179 9.82 -1.45 -19.83
C PRO A 179 10.55 -0.26 -19.15
N LEU A 180 10.48 -0.11 -17.83
CA LEU A 180 11.12 1.01 -17.14
C LEU A 180 12.66 0.98 -17.29
N LYS A 181 13.25 2.15 -17.23
CA LYS A 181 14.69 2.34 -17.17
C LYS A 181 15.11 2.76 -15.77
N PHE A 182 16.18 2.18 -15.24
CA PHE A 182 16.64 2.47 -13.88
C PHE A 182 16.91 3.95 -13.63
N LYS A 183 17.47 4.63 -14.63
CA LYS A 183 17.74 6.07 -14.57
C LYS A 183 16.50 6.96 -14.48
N ASP A 184 15.32 6.43 -14.81
CA ASP A 184 14.05 7.16 -14.84
C ASP A 184 13.16 6.80 -13.61
N THR A 185 13.74 6.06 -12.64
CA THR A 185 13.10 5.65 -11.38
C THR A 185 13.76 6.34 -10.19
#